data_5415193fa8f8c2e02a6c9794f161fa6e
#
_entry.id   5415193fa8f8c2e02a6c9794f161fa6e
#
_cell.length_a   1.000
_cell.length_b   1.000
_cell.length_c   1.000
_cell.angle_alpha   90.00
_cell.angle_beta   90.00
_cell.angle_gamma   90.00
#
_symmetry.space_group_name_H-M   'P 1'
#
loop_
_entity.id
_entity.type
_entity.pdbx_description
1 polymer ?
#
loop_
_entity_poly.entity_id
_entity_poly.type
_entity_poly.pdbx_seq_one_letter_code
_entity_poly.pdbx_strand_id
1 'polypeptide(L)'
;MLEAQVDARPRWRPFRSVRLQILASMLAVAAAGMLVAGTTAFLVQRASILAGVEARLTDAIPDVSFIALDSGGTTLEEVLSAVVQRLRPGTGESTFALSGADSAIIPGGEVDFHLEQDPAFVDRVLAETANRDVVKGTAVTADRAVRYVAVPISIEGSDQTGVFVFAVDVDGALAPINDAFRTFAIVAAGALALVGLVGWFVSGRLLAPIRRLRETAARITASDVSERIEVTGADDVSDLAGTVNGMLDRLESALTGQRQLLDDVGHELKTPITIVRGHLELMSSRSPADVDETKALAIDELDRMSSLVRDISDLAQSQRPMRLSLEPTDIAALT
;
A
#
# COMPACT_ATOMS: atom_id res chain seq x y z
N MET A 1 -52.68 12.10 -9.66
CA MET A 1 -51.89 10.89 -9.46
C MET A 1 -50.49 11.24 -9.87
N LEU A 2 -49.62 11.41 -8.88
CA LEU A 2 -48.24 11.91 -9.01
C LEU A 2 -47.33 10.78 -9.47
N GLU A 3 -46.74 10.91 -10.64
CA GLU A 3 -45.59 10.11 -11.09
C GLU A 3 -44.37 10.50 -10.26
N ALA A 4 -43.91 9.58 -9.44
CA ALA A 4 -42.63 9.71 -8.72
C ALA A 4 -41.50 9.33 -9.69
N GLN A 5 -40.88 10.34 -10.28
CA GLN A 5 -39.66 10.24 -11.07
C GLN A 5 -38.51 9.91 -10.13
N VAL A 6 -38.07 8.65 -10.10
CA VAL A 6 -36.89 8.20 -9.36
C VAL A 6 -35.63 8.67 -10.10
N ASP A 7 -35.11 9.80 -9.65
CA ASP A 7 -33.86 10.40 -10.12
C ASP A 7 -32.68 9.56 -9.56
N ALA A 8 -32.32 8.48 -10.24
CA ALA A 8 -31.17 7.65 -9.94
C ALA A 8 -29.90 8.34 -10.48
N ARG A 9 -29.43 9.38 -9.81
CA ARG A 9 -28.11 9.94 -10.08
C ARG A 9 -27.04 8.92 -9.73
N PRO A 10 -26.12 8.57 -10.64
CA PRO A 10 -25.02 7.67 -10.32
C PRO A 10 -24.10 8.37 -9.29
N ARG A 11 -24.07 7.82 -8.08
CA ARG A 11 -23.10 8.24 -7.06
C ARG A 11 -21.69 7.92 -7.58
N TRP A 12 -21.01 8.92 -8.09
CA TRP A 12 -19.60 8.86 -8.42
C TRP A 12 -18.80 8.56 -7.14
N ARG A 13 -18.31 7.33 -7.03
CA ARG A 13 -17.34 6.93 -6.00
C ARG A 13 -15.95 7.12 -6.61
N PRO A 14 -15.19 8.20 -6.25
CA PRO A 14 -13.94 8.56 -6.92
C PRO A 14 -12.75 7.61 -6.65
N PHE A 15 -12.90 6.57 -5.82
CA PHE A 15 -11.80 5.71 -5.35
C PHE A 15 -11.76 4.28 -5.93
N ARG A 16 -12.29 4.06 -7.13
CA ARG A 16 -12.34 2.72 -7.74
C ARG A 16 -11.48 2.52 -8.98
N SER A 17 -10.44 3.31 -9.20
CA SER A 17 -9.49 2.91 -10.24
C SER A 17 -8.56 1.83 -9.67
N VAL A 18 -8.53 0.67 -10.30
CA VAL A 18 -7.62 -0.46 -9.97
C VAL A 18 -6.18 0.04 -9.85
N ARG A 19 -5.79 0.99 -10.68
CA ARG A 19 -4.48 1.65 -10.64
C ARG A 19 -4.21 2.32 -9.29
N LEU A 20 -5.15 3.09 -8.75
CA LEU A 20 -4.98 3.77 -7.47
C LEU A 20 -4.95 2.77 -6.31
N GLN A 21 -5.74 1.71 -6.40
CA GLN A 21 -5.79 0.67 -5.37
C GLN A 21 -4.47 -0.12 -5.30
N ILE A 22 -3.92 -0.52 -6.44
CA ILE A 22 -2.61 -1.20 -6.50
C ILE A 22 -1.51 -0.27 -5.95
N LEU A 23 -1.48 0.98 -6.40
CA LEU A 23 -0.49 1.95 -5.95
C LEU A 23 -0.59 2.21 -4.44
N ALA A 24 -1.80 2.42 -3.93
CA ALA A 24 -2.03 2.64 -2.51
C ALA A 24 -1.64 1.44 -1.66
N SER A 25 -1.93 0.21 -2.10
CA SER A 25 -1.52 -1.00 -1.39
C SER A 25 0.00 -1.18 -1.37
N MET A 26 0.69 -0.96 -2.48
CA MET A 26 2.15 -1.02 -2.55
C MET A 26 2.81 0.02 -1.64
N LEU A 27 2.33 1.28 -1.69
CA LEU A 27 2.83 2.34 -0.83
C LEU A 27 2.54 2.07 0.65
N ALA A 28 1.35 1.55 0.97
CA ALA A 28 1.00 1.22 2.35
C ALA A 28 1.91 0.11 2.92
N VAL A 29 2.19 -0.95 2.16
CA VAL A 29 3.08 -2.04 2.57
C VAL A 29 4.52 -1.52 2.73
N ALA A 30 5.01 -0.73 1.77
CA ALA A 30 6.35 -0.15 1.84
C ALA A 30 6.50 0.81 3.03
N ALA A 31 5.51 1.69 3.24
CA ALA A 31 5.50 2.62 4.37
C ALA A 31 5.42 1.88 5.71
N ALA A 32 4.58 0.85 5.83
CA ALA A 32 4.51 0.02 7.04
C ALA A 32 5.84 -0.69 7.34
N GLY A 33 6.49 -1.25 6.33
CA GLY A 33 7.81 -1.88 6.46
C GLY A 33 8.89 -0.90 6.93
N MET A 34 8.95 0.28 6.32
CA MET A 34 9.90 1.33 6.72
C MET A 34 9.63 1.86 8.12
N LEU A 35 8.35 2.04 8.49
CA LEU A 35 7.95 2.50 9.82
C LEU A 35 8.34 1.48 10.89
N VAL A 36 8.05 0.19 10.67
CA VAL A 36 8.43 -0.88 11.62
C VAL A 36 9.96 -0.95 11.74
N ALA A 37 10.69 -0.99 10.64
CA ALA A 37 12.15 -1.08 10.66
C ALA A 37 12.79 0.15 11.33
N GLY A 38 12.36 1.36 10.96
CA GLY A 38 12.88 2.60 11.52
C GLY A 38 12.57 2.75 13.01
N THR A 39 11.34 2.45 13.43
CA THR A 39 10.96 2.51 14.85
C THR A 39 11.70 1.48 15.68
N THR A 40 11.84 0.25 15.18
CA THR A 40 12.60 -0.80 15.88
C THR A 40 14.07 -0.41 16.02
N ALA A 41 14.70 0.05 14.95
CA ALA A 41 16.08 0.51 14.98
C ALA A 41 16.28 1.67 15.97
N PHE A 42 15.38 2.66 15.96
CA PHE A 42 15.39 3.79 16.88
C PHE A 42 15.28 3.33 18.35
N LEU A 43 14.32 2.46 18.66
CA LEU A 43 14.11 1.98 20.04
C LEU A 43 15.28 1.15 20.54
N VAL A 44 15.85 0.27 19.71
CA VAL A 44 17.00 -0.55 20.08
C VAL A 44 18.22 0.33 20.32
N GLN A 45 18.50 1.26 19.40
CA GLN A 45 19.65 2.15 19.53
C GLN A 45 19.52 3.08 20.74
N ARG A 46 18.33 3.64 20.97
CA ARG A 46 18.06 4.46 22.15
C ARG A 46 18.27 3.68 23.44
N ALA A 47 17.75 2.46 23.51
CA ALA A 47 17.95 1.59 24.68
C ALA A 47 19.44 1.26 24.90
N SER A 48 20.19 1.01 23.84
CA SER A 48 21.63 0.73 23.91
C SER A 48 22.41 1.92 24.46
N ILE A 49 22.12 3.15 24.00
CA ILE A 49 22.79 4.36 24.52
C ILE A 49 22.44 4.59 25.98
N LEU A 50 21.15 4.48 26.36
CA LEU A 50 20.78 4.67 27.76
C LEU A 50 21.39 3.60 28.66
N ALA A 51 21.55 2.36 28.21
CA ALA A 51 22.25 1.31 28.91
C ALA A 51 23.75 1.64 29.03
N GLY A 52 24.37 2.20 27.99
CA GLY A 52 25.74 2.67 28.01
C GLY A 52 25.98 3.81 29.03
N VAL A 53 25.05 4.78 29.10
CA VAL A 53 25.06 5.83 30.12
C VAL A 53 25.00 5.24 31.53
N GLU A 54 24.06 4.29 31.75
CA GLU A 54 23.92 3.64 33.07
C GLU A 54 25.17 2.83 33.47
N ALA A 55 25.79 2.14 32.51
CA ALA A 55 27.05 1.42 32.73
C ALA A 55 28.16 2.38 33.16
N ARG A 56 28.36 3.50 32.47
CA ARG A 56 29.37 4.50 32.83
C ARG A 56 29.17 5.06 34.22
N LEU A 57 27.92 5.39 34.60
CA LEU A 57 27.62 5.84 35.96
C LEU A 57 27.93 4.77 37.02
N THR A 58 27.69 3.50 36.67
CA THR A 58 27.97 2.39 37.57
C THR A 58 29.44 2.12 37.72
N ASP A 59 30.21 2.17 36.62
CA ASP A 59 31.64 1.94 36.58
C ASP A 59 32.41 3.04 37.29
N ALA A 60 31.91 4.27 37.34
CA ALA A 60 32.49 5.37 38.06
C ALA A 60 32.58 5.11 39.59
N ILE A 61 31.67 4.31 40.18
CA ILE A 61 31.61 4.07 41.64
C ILE A 61 32.86 3.34 42.15
N PRO A 62 33.26 2.16 41.64
CA PRO A 62 34.46 1.48 42.07
C PRO A 62 35.75 2.29 41.76
N ASP A 63 35.76 3.02 40.64
CA ASP A 63 36.89 3.86 40.26
C ASP A 63 37.14 4.99 41.28
N VAL A 64 36.04 5.67 41.68
CA VAL A 64 36.11 6.69 42.76
C VAL A 64 36.63 6.09 44.05
N SER A 65 36.07 4.94 44.47
CA SER A 65 36.46 4.28 45.68
C SER A 65 37.94 3.85 45.68
N PHE A 66 38.41 3.30 44.56
CA PHE A 66 39.78 2.89 44.37
C PHE A 66 40.76 4.11 44.43
N ILE A 67 40.44 5.19 43.71
CA ILE A 67 41.26 6.39 43.67
C ILE A 67 41.32 7.07 45.05
N ALA A 68 40.18 7.13 45.76
CA ALA A 68 40.10 7.70 47.09
C ALA A 68 41.01 6.95 48.08
N LEU A 69 41.02 5.61 48.02
CA LEU A 69 41.88 4.77 48.87
C LEU A 69 43.36 4.86 48.48
N ASP A 70 43.69 4.92 47.18
CA ASP A 70 45.06 4.96 46.66
C ASP A 70 45.71 6.35 46.76
N SER A 71 44.93 7.41 46.94
CA SER A 71 45.41 8.80 46.94
C SER A 71 46.39 9.10 48.06
N GLY A 72 46.28 8.39 49.18
CA GLY A 72 47.11 8.63 50.36
C GLY A 72 46.97 10.05 50.98
N GLY A 73 45.92 10.77 50.60
CA GLY A 73 45.58 12.10 51.08
C GLY A 73 45.17 12.08 52.56
N THR A 74 45.67 13.07 53.32
CA THR A 74 45.37 13.19 54.74
C THR A 74 44.20 14.12 55.01
N THR A 75 43.79 14.91 54.05
CA THR A 75 42.65 15.82 54.11
C THR A 75 41.59 15.47 53.10
N LEU A 76 40.32 15.79 53.43
CA LEU A 76 39.20 15.55 52.52
C LEU A 76 39.39 16.23 51.17
N GLU A 77 39.93 17.46 51.17
CA GLU A 77 40.16 18.24 49.97
C GLU A 77 41.24 17.62 49.06
N GLU A 78 42.34 17.04 49.64
CA GLU A 78 43.37 16.31 48.90
C GLU A 78 42.78 15.06 48.21
N VAL A 79 41.95 14.28 48.91
CA VAL A 79 41.31 13.07 48.38
C VAL A 79 40.33 13.42 47.27
N LEU A 80 39.45 14.40 47.49
CA LEU A 80 38.47 14.86 46.46
C LEU A 80 39.17 15.42 45.22
N SER A 81 40.25 16.20 45.44
CA SER A 81 41.08 16.74 44.35
C SER A 81 41.74 15.64 43.53
N ALA A 82 42.28 14.60 44.19
CA ALA A 82 42.86 13.44 43.51
C ALA A 82 41.86 12.67 42.67
N VAL A 83 40.62 12.47 43.16
CA VAL A 83 39.53 11.82 42.45
C VAL A 83 39.14 12.63 41.20
N VAL A 84 38.89 13.93 41.36
CA VAL A 84 38.48 14.82 40.25
C VAL A 84 39.55 14.93 39.17
N GLN A 85 40.83 14.94 39.54
CA GLN A 85 41.95 15.03 38.59
C GLN A 85 42.22 13.74 37.83
N ARG A 86 41.97 12.56 38.43
CA ARG A 86 42.19 11.26 37.79
C ARG A 86 40.99 10.83 36.95
N LEU A 87 39.76 11.12 37.38
CA LEU A 87 38.52 10.86 36.65
C LEU A 87 38.16 12.05 35.75
N ARG A 88 38.84 12.12 34.58
CA ARG A 88 38.57 13.19 33.61
C ARG A 88 37.27 12.92 32.87
N PRO A 89 36.37 13.90 32.79
CA PRO A 89 35.15 13.76 32.02
C PRO A 89 35.44 13.64 30.51
N GLY A 90 34.68 12.80 29.83
CA GLY A 90 34.63 12.74 28.37
C GLY A 90 33.66 13.78 27.81
N THR A 91 33.46 13.74 26.48
CA THR A 91 32.49 14.60 25.82
C THR A 91 31.04 14.27 26.30
N GLY A 92 30.30 15.31 26.70
CA GLY A 92 28.97 15.15 27.27
C GLY A 92 28.98 14.65 28.72
N GLU A 93 30.10 14.72 29.41
CA GLU A 93 30.26 14.34 30.81
C GLU A 93 30.69 15.53 31.66
N SER A 94 30.30 15.55 32.90
CA SER A 94 30.77 16.52 33.92
C SER A 94 31.12 15.79 35.18
N THR A 95 32.26 16.22 35.78
CA THR A 95 32.75 15.71 37.08
C THR A 95 33.09 16.86 37.98
N PHE A 96 32.73 16.77 39.24
CA PHE A 96 33.13 17.71 40.26
C PHE A 96 32.99 17.06 41.64
N ALA A 97 33.57 17.68 42.64
CA ALA A 97 33.40 17.24 44.03
C ALA A 97 32.97 18.42 44.91
N LEU A 98 32.12 18.12 45.89
CA LEU A 98 31.64 19.09 46.88
C LEU A 98 32.28 18.81 48.22
N SER A 99 32.88 19.83 48.81
CA SER A 99 33.39 19.79 50.21
C SER A 99 32.50 20.62 51.13
N GLY A 100 31.16 20.61 50.87
CA GLY A 100 30.16 21.44 51.48
C GLY A 100 29.31 22.16 50.44
N ALA A 101 28.38 23.00 50.86
CA ALA A 101 27.45 23.68 49.96
C ALA A 101 28.13 24.75 49.08
N ASP A 102 29.20 25.41 49.61
CA ASP A 102 29.82 26.56 48.95
C ASP A 102 31.22 26.25 48.37
N SER A 103 31.70 25.01 48.47
CA SER A 103 33.05 24.63 48.01
C SER A 103 32.98 23.47 47.03
N ALA A 104 33.11 23.80 45.72
CA ALA A 104 33.21 22.84 44.64
C ALA A 104 34.64 22.73 44.10
N ILE A 105 35.14 21.52 43.97
CA ILE A 105 36.40 21.17 43.33
C ILE A 105 36.11 20.70 41.93
N ILE A 106 36.61 21.41 40.93
CA ILE A 106 36.42 21.11 39.52
C ILE A 106 37.69 20.53 38.87
N PRO A 107 37.60 19.74 37.81
CA PRO A 107 38.75 19.25 37.08
C PRO A 107 39.52 20.41 36.42
N GLY A 108 40.83 20.27 36.33
CA GLY A 108 41.70 21.28 35.72
C GLY A 108 41.63 21.35 34.18
N GLY A 109 40.62 20.82 33.55
CA GLY A 109 40.37 20.78 32.10
C GLY A 109 39.03 21.40 31.69
N GLU A 110 38.81 21.50 30.39
CA GLU A 110 37.57 21.99 29.83
C GLU A 110 36.48 20.94 30.07
N VAL A 111 35.32 21.37 30.57
CA VAL A 111 34.15 20.56 30.86
C VAL A 111 33.00 21.10 30.01
N ASP A 112 32.26 20.23 29.38
CA ASP A 112 31.19 20.64 28.44
C ASP A 112 30.02 21.38 29.14
N PHE A 113 29.83 21.12 30.44
CA PHE A 113 28.76 21.78 31.22
C PHE A 113 29.11 21.79 32.73
N HIS A 114 28.61 22.78 33.43
CA HIS A 114 28.94 23.10 34.82
C HIS A 114 27.72 22.96 35.73
N LEU A 115 27.52 21.76 36.30
CA LEU A 115 26.40 21.49 37.24
C LEU A 115 26.68 22.04 38.64
N GLU A 116 27.95 22.26 39.01
CA GLU A 116 28.38 22.88 40.26
C GLU A 116 27.92 24.33 40.38
N GLN A 117 27.54 24.96 39.25
CA GLN A 117 27.02 26.33 39.20
C GLN A 117 25.48 26.40 39.37
N ASP A 118 24.79 25.25 39.41
CA ASP A 118 23.36 25.19 39.67
C ASP A 118 23.10 24.90 41.15
N PRO A 119 22.73 25.92 41.96
CA PRO A 119 22.53 25.73 43.38
C PRO A 119 21.42 24.72 43.71
N ALA A 120 20.38 24.67 42.90
CA ALA A 120 19.27 23.72 43.13
C ALA A 120 19.73 22.27 42.95
N PHE A 121 20.63 22.03 41.99
CA PHE A 121 21.22 20.71 41.79
C PHE A 121 22.16 20.34 42.93
N VAL A 122 23.04 21.29 43.35
CA VAL A 122 23.99 21.10 44.49
C VAL A 122 23.25 20.78 45.78
N ASP A 123 22.25 21.58 46.13
CA ASP A 123 21.42 21.36 47.33
C ASP A 123 20.72 19.99 47.30
N ARG A 124 20.20 19.60 46.16
CA ARG A 124 19.58 18.30 45.98
C ARG A 124 20.56 17.15 46.19
N VAL A 125 21.76 17.21 45.57
CA VAL A 125 22.79 16.18 45.72
C VAL A 125 23.24 16.05 47.17
N LEU A 126 23.45 17.16 47.87
CA LEU A 126 23.83 17.16 49.29
C LEU A 126 22.74 16.57 50.20
N ALA A 127 21.46 16.87 49.91
CA ALA A 127 20.36 16.33 50.64
C ALA A 127 20.19 14.81 50.41
N GLU A 128 20.33 14.35 49.18
CA GLU A 128 20.21 12.94 48.82
C GLU A 128 21.38 12.09 49.36
N THR A 129 22.59 12.65 49.49
CA THR A 129 23.76 11.94 50.01
C THR A 129 24.02 12.12 51.52
N ALA A 130 23.08 12.78 52.23
CA ALA A 130 23.20 13.03 53.68
C ALA A 130 23.34 11.76 54.50
N ASN A 131 22.78 10.63 54.09
CA ASN A 131 22.88 9.33 54.70
C ASN A 131 24.18 8.57 54.38
N ARG A 132 25.08 9.18 53.63
CA ARG A 132 26.36 8.57 53.15
C ARG A 132 26.15 7.39 52.20
N ASP A 133 25.01 7.33 51.51
CA ASP A 133 24.73 6.34 50.47
C ASP A 133 25.08 6.88 49.11
N VAL A 134 25.53 5.97 48.22
CA VAL A 134 25.71 6.31 46.80
C VAL A 134 24.34 6.49 46.13
N VAL A 135 24.14 7.64 45.54
CA VAL A 135 22.88 8.02 44.90
C VAL A 135 23.05 8.08 43.40
N LYS A 136 22.14 7.45 42.67
CA LYS A 136 21.95 7.64 41.23
C LYS A 136 20.66 8.39 40.98
N GLY A 137 20.72 9.43 40.18
CA GLY A 137 19.55 10.25 39.92
C GLY A 137 19.44 10.75 38.47
N THR A 138 18.32 11.35 38.18
CA THR A 138 18.11 12.13 36.95
C THR A 138 17.74 13.55 37.37
N ALA A 139 18.37 14.54 36.82
CA ALA A 139 18.06 15.95 37.03
C ALA A 139 17.76 16.59 35.67
N VAL A 140 16.80 17.52 35.68
CA VAL A 140 16.53 18.39 34.53
C VAL A 140 16.98 19.78 34.94
N THR A 141 18.01 20.27 34.33
CA THR A 141 18.48 21.66 34.46
C THR A 141 17.81 22.54 33.40
N ALA A 142 18.09 23.83 33.39
CA ALA A 142 17.46 24.76 32.46
C ALA A 142 17.61 24.36 30.97
N ASP A 143 18.74 23.72 30.62
CA ASP A 143 19.13 23.46 29.22
C ASP A 143 19.19 21.99 28.84
N ARG A 144 19.18 21.05 29.79
CA ARG A 144 19.45 19.63 29.52
C ARG A 144 18.94 18.67 30.58
N ALA A 145 18.69 17.44 30.15
CA ALA A 145 18.45 16.32 31.06
C ALA A 145 19.77 15.56 31.31
N VAL A 146 20.13 15.43 32.57
CA VAL A 146 21.37 14.73 32.98
C VAL A 146 21.02 13.54 33.85
N ARG A 147 21.80 12.46 33.69
CA ARG A 147 21.86 11.37 34.68
C ARG A 147 23.17 11.52 35.47
N TYR A 148 23.08 11.30 36.75
CA TYR A 148 24.25 11.46 37.63
C TYR A 148 24.38 10.34 38.64
N VAL A 149 25.58 10.13 39.11
CA VAL A 149 25.90 9.38 40.32
C VAL A 149 26.64 10.32 41.30
N ALA A 150 26.19 10.29 42.54
CA ALA A 150 26.83 11.02 43.63
C ALA A 150 27.40 10.01 44.62
N VAL A 151 28.70 10.07 44.84
CA VAL A 151 29.44 9.14 45.69
C VAL A 151 29.98 9.92 46.92
N PRO A 152 29.44 9.67 48.11
CA PRO A 152 29.94 10.29 49.32
C PRO A 152 31.34 9.71 49.68
N ILE A 153 32.27 10.58 50.01
CA ILE A 153 33.65 10.25 50.43
C ILE A 153 33.87 10.79 51.84
N SER A 154 34.31 9.95 52.75
CA SER A 154 34.66 10.34 54.11
C SER A 154 36.05 9.80 54.48
N ILE A 155 36.74 10.51 55.34
CA ILE A 155 38.07 10.10 55.84
C ILE A 155 37.87 9.48 57.22
N GLU A 156 38.57 8.38 57.48
CA GLU A 156 38.55 7.70 58.75
C GLU A 156 39.06 8.59 59.90
N GLY A 157 38.21 8.80 60.89
CA GLY A 157 38.54 9.71 62.03
C GLY A 157 38.09 11.18 61.85
N SER A 158 37.43 11.55 60.73
CA SER A 158 36.88 12.88 60.50
C SER A 158 35.35 12.81 60.31
N ASP A 159 34.64 13.78 60.85
CA ASP A 159 33.17 13.92 60.63
C ASP A 159 32.86 14.59 59.29
N GLN A 160 33.88 15.04 58.55
CA GLN A 160 33.71 15.68 57.25
C GLN A 160 33.40 14.66 56.18
N THR A 161 32.39 14.98 55.40
CA THR A 161 31.97 14.18 54.24
C THR A 161 31.94 15.08 52.99
N GLY A 162 32.62 14.67 51.95
CA GLY A 162 32.53 15.28 50.63
C GLY A 162 31.73 14.39 49.70
N VAL A 163 31.29 14.92 48.59
CA VAL A 163 30.50 14.19 47.57
C VAL A 163 31.20 14.38 46.23
N PHE A 164 31.58 13.29 45.61
CA PHE A 164 31.97 13.29 44.21
C PHE A 164 30.76 13.07 43.31
N VAL A 165 30.62 13.88 42.29
CA VAL A 165 29.52 13.79 41.32
C VAL A 165 30.08 13.53 39.93
N PHE A 166 29.54 12.51 39.28
CA PHE A 166 29.78 12.24 37.87
C PHE A 166 28.41 12.28 37.15
N ALA A 167 28.27 13.10 36.11
CA ALA A 167 27.06 13.33 35.38
C ALA A 167 27.26 13.19 33.88
N VAL A 168 26.25 12.70 33.19
CA VAL A 168 26.23 12.51 31.74
C VAL A 168 25.02 13.23 31.16
N ASP A 169 25.24 14.04 30.12
CA ASP A 169 24.18 14.69 29.33
C ASP A 169 23.44 13.65 28.47
N VAL A 170 22.18 13.36 28.84
CA VAL A 170 21.37 12.40 28.14
C VAL A 170 20.89 12.95 26.78
N ASP A 171 20.56 14.23 26.71
CA ASP A 171 20.11 14.88 25.49
C ASP A 171 21.21 14.93 24.44
N GLY A 172 22.42 15.31 24.87
CA GLY A 172 23.64 15.26 24.04
C GLY A 172 23.97 13.84 23.56
N ALA A 173 23.86 12.85 24.45
CA ALA A 173 24.10 11.44 24.09
C ALA A 173 23.08 10.90 23.07
N LEU A 174 21.82 11.40 23.08
CA LEU A 174 20.74 10.99 22.16
C LEU A 174 20.71 11.84 20.88
N ALA A 175 21.37 13.00 20.84
CA ALA A 175 21.34 13.88 19.68
C ALA A 175 21.73 13.19 18.36
N PRO A 176 22.83 12.36 18.29
CA PRO A 176 23.21 11.68 17.06
C PRO A 176 22.12 10.72 16.53
N ILE A 177 21.35 10.09 17.42
CA ILE A 177 20.25 9.21 17.02
C ILE A 177 19.10 10.01 16.42
N ASN A 178 18.76 11.14 17.03
CA ASN A 178 17.70 12.00 16.54
C ASN A 178 18.02 12.52 15.14
N ASP A 179 19.27 12.89 14.89
CA ASP A 179 19.74 13.34 13.58
C ASP A 179 19.76 12.19 12.55
N ALA A 180 20.20 11.01 12.95
CA ALA A 180 20.15 9.82 12.11
C ALA A 180 18.69 9.46 11.76
N PHE A 181 17.77 9.57 12.71
CA PHE A 181 16.35 9.29 12.48
C PHE A 181 15.70 10.33 11.55
N ARG A 182 16.04 11.62 11.68
CA ARG A 182 15.60 12.67 10.75
C ARG A 182 16.08 12.38 9.33
N THR A 183 17.36 12.03 9.20
CA THR A 183 17.94 11.67 7.90
C THR A 183 17.25 10.46 7.31
N PHE A 184 17.02 9.40 8.10
CA PHE A 184 16.24 8.23 7.69
C PHE A 184 14.83 8.60 7.22
N ALA A 185 14.11 9.45 7.97
CA ALA A 185 12.75 9.88 7.61
C ALA A 185 12.71 10.62 6.27
N ILE A 186 13.69 11.49 6.00
CA ILE A 186 13.80 12.21 4.73
C ILE A 186 14.07 11.24 3.58
N VAL A 187 15.02 10.32 3.75
CA VAL A 187 15.36 9.32 2.73
C VAL A 187 14.19 8.37 2.48
N ALA A 188 13.50 7.92 3.55
CA ALA A 188 12.32 7.07 3.44
C ALA A 188 11.16 7.77 2.69
N ALA A 189 10.92 9.05 2.98
CA ALA A 189 9.92 9.84 2.26
C ALA A 189 10.28 9.99 0.77
N GLY A 190 11.54 10.25 0.45
CA GLY A 190 12.05 10.30 -0.93
C GLY A 190 11.88 8.96 -1.66
N ALA A 191 12.22 7.85 -0.99
CA ALA A 191 12.05 6.51 -1.54
C ALA A 191 10.57 6.17 -1.80
N LEU A 192 9.66 6.50 -0.88
CA LEU A 192 8.22 6.33 -1.07
C LEU A 192 7.69 7.18 -2.22
N ALA A 193 8.14 8.43 -2.35
CA ALA A 193 7.76 9.28 -3.47
C ALA A 193 8.23 8.69 -4.81
N LEU A 194 9.46 8.16 -4.87
CA LEU A 194 10.02 7.50 -6.05
C LEU A 194 9.22 6.24 -6.41
N VAL A 195 8.93 5.36 -5.44
CA VAL A 195 8.09 4.16 -5.62
C VAL A 195 6.70 4.56 -6.12
N GLY A 196 6.12 5.63 -5.56
CA GLY A 196 4.84 6.17 -6.00
C GLY A 196 4.88 6.65 -7.46
N LEU A 197 5.91 7.39 -7.84
CA LEU A 197 6.08 7.89 -9.20
C LEU A 197 6.25 6.75 -10.22
N VAL A 198 7.17 5.82 -9.93
CA VAL A 198 7.42 4.65 -10.78
C VAL A 198 6.18 3.78 -10.87
N GLY A 199 5.55 3.47 -9.74
CA GLY A 199 4.32 2.70 -9.69
C GLY A 199 3.16 3.35 -10.45
N TRP A 200 3.05 4.67 -10.40
CA TRP A 200 2.08 5.42 -11.20
C TRP A 200 2.32 5.26 -12.70
N PHE A 201 3.56 5.38 -13.14
CA PHE A 201 3.92 5.25 -14.56
C PHE A 201 3.71 3.81 -15.06
N VAL A 202 4.23 2.83 -14.33
CA VAL A 202 4.15 1.40 -14.68
C VAL A 202 2.69 0.92 -14.70
N SER A 203 1.91 1.21 -13.65
CA SER A 203 0.49 0.85 -13.60
C SER A 203 -0.32 1.49 -14.72
N GLY A 204 0.03 2.73 -15.11
CA GLY A 204 -0.59 3.41 -16.24
C GLY A 204 -0.35 2.69 -17.57
N ARG A 205 0.89 2.25 -17.80
CA ARG A 205 1.29 1.53 -19.01
C ARG A 205 0.69 0.14 -19.08
N LEU A 206 0.74 -0.62 -17.97
CA LEU A 206 0.21 -1.99 -17.90
C LEU A 206 -1.32 -2.07 -18.02
N LEU A 207 -2.05 -1.05 -17.51
CA LEU A 207 -3.51 -1.02 -17.58
C LEU A 207 -4.07 -0.31 -18.82
N ALA A 208 -3.22 0.29 -19.66
CA ALA A 208 -3.65 0.96 -20.88
C ALA A 208 -4.36 0.02 -21.89
N PRO A 209 -3.87 -1.22 -22.15
CA PRO A 209 -4.53 -2.14 -23.07
C PRO A 209 -5.95 -2.55 -22.58
N ILE A 210 -6.09 -2.81 -21.27
CA ILE A 210 -7.40 -3.15 -20.68
C ILE A 210 -8.41 -2.01 -20.81
N ARG A 211 -7.93 -0.76 -20.72
CA ARG A 211 -8.78 0.42 -20.92
C ARG A 211 -9.24 0.55 -22.38
N ARG A 212 -8.33 0.33 -23.34
CA ARG A 212 -8.65 0.30 -24.78
C ARG A 212 -9.65 -0.81 -25.10
N LEU A 213 -9.45 -2.02 -24.56
CA LEU A 213 -10.37 -3.14 -24.69
C LEU A 213 -11.78 -2.76 -24.23
N ARG A 214 -11.91 -2.13 -23.08
CA ARG A 214 -13.20 -1.64 -22.56
C ARG A 214 -13.82 -0.59 -23.48
N GLU A 215 -13.03 0.36 -23.99
CA GLU A 215 -13.51 1.43 -24.85
C GLU A 215 -14.00 0.89 -26.21
N THR A 216 -13.25 -0.04 -26.83
CA THR A 216 -13.65 -0.71 -28.07
C THR A 216 -14.89 -1.56 -27.85
N ALA A 217 -14.93 -2.38 -26.79
CA ALA A 217 -16.12 -3.18 -26.46
C ALA A 217 -17.38 -2.34 -26.20
N ALA A 218 -17.22 -1.11 -25.68
CA ALA A 218 -18.33 -0.20 -25.43
C ALA A 218 -18.86 0.47 -26.72
N ARG A 219 -18.06 0.52 -27.80
CA ARG A 219 -18.48 1.05 -29.12
C ARG A 219 -19.17 0.02 -29.99
N ILE A 220 -18.90 -1.26 -29.77
CA ILE A 220 -19.53 -2.35 -30.51
C ILE A 220 -21.03 -2.36 -30.24
N THR A 221 -21.81 -2.28 -31.30
CA THR A 221 -23.28 -2.34 -31.25
C THR A 221 -23.78 -3.50 -32.10
N ALA A 222 -25.06 -3.88 -31.97
CA ALA A 222 -25.68 -4.92 -32.80
C ALA A 222 -25.72 -4.54 -34.31
N SER A 223 -25.57 -3.23 -34.63
CA SER A 223 -25.56 -2.73 -36.00
C SER A 223 -24.13 -2.67 -36.59
N ASP A 224 -23.12 -2.60 -35.75
CA ASP A 224 -21.72 -2.52 -36.18
C ASP A 224 -20.83 -3.33 -35.23
N VAL A 225 -20.37 -4.47 -35.72
CA VAL A 225 -19.47 -5.42 -35.04
C VAL A 225 -18.14 -5.53 -35.80
N SER A 226 -17.85 -4.62 -36.72
CA SER A 226 -16.64 -4.65 -37.56
C SER A 226 -15.39 -4.17 -36.83
N GLU A 227 -15.53 -3.43 -35.74
CA GLU A 227 -14.40 -2.90 -34.96
C GLU A 227 -13.62 -4.04 -34.30
N ARG A 228 -12.30 -3.96 -34.37
CA ARG A 228 -11.38 -4.95 -33.77
C ARG A 228 -10.49 -4.29 -32.74
N ILE A 229 -10.11 -5.06 -31.73
CA ILE A 229 -9.17 -4.67 -30.70
C ILE A 229 -7.75 -4.82 -31.25
N GLU A 230 -6.98 -3.77 -31.16
CA GLU A 230 -5.56 -3.80 -31.56
C GLU A 230 -4.76 -4.71 -30.63
N VAL A 231 -4.18 -5.80 -31.16
CA VAL A 231 -3.33 -6.72 -30.42
C VAL A 231 -1.90 -6.19 -30.45
N THR A 232 -1.43 -5.67 -29.33
CA THR A 232 -0.07 -5.11 -29.20
C THR A 232 0.69 -5.85 -28.12
N GLY A 233 1.69 -6.66 -28.51
CA GLY A 233 2.51 -7.42 -27.58
C GLY A 233 2.29 -8.94 -27.65
N ALA A 234 2.86 -9.66 -26.66
CA ALA A 234 2.76 -11.12 -26.52
C ALA A 234 2.58 -11.47 -25.04
N ASP A 235 1.65 -10.77 -24.37
CA ASP A 235 1.28 -10.98 -22.99
C ASP A 235 -0.16 -11.51 -22.87
N ASP A 236 -0.56 -11.90 -21.67
CA ASP A 236 -1.90 -12.44 -21.37
C ASP A 236 -3.03 -11.50 -21.81
N VAL A 237 -2.76 -10.18 -21.87
CA VAL A 237 -3.76 -9.19 -22.32
C VAL A 237 -3.90 -9.20 -23.84
N SER A 238 -2.81 -9.45 -24.55
CA SER A 238 -2.80 -9.65 -26.01
C SER A 238 -3.55 -10.92 -26.39
N ASP A 239 -3.37 -12.02 -25.64
CA ASP A 239 -4.10 -13.27 -25.83
C ASP A 239 -5.62 -13.08 -25.57
N LEU A 240 -5.96 -12.32 -24.54
CA LEU A 240 -7.36 -11.95 -24.28
C LEU A 240 -7.96 -11.13 -25.43
N ALA A 241 -7.22 -10.16 -25.95
CA ALA A 241 -7.67 -9.36 -27.10
C ALA A 241 -7.88 -10.22 -28.35
N GLY A 242 -6.99 -11.19 -28.61
CA GLY A 242 -7.14 -12.18 -29.67
C GLY A 242 -8.41 -13.06 -29.50
N THR A 243 -8.66 -13.52 -28.30
CA THR A 243 -9.86 -14.31 -27.95
C THR A 243 -11.14 -13.51 -28.20
N VAL A 244 -11.17 -12.24 -27.77
CA VAL A 244 -12.32 -11.35 -28.01
C VAL A 244 -12.52 -11.08 -29.50
N ASN A 245 -11.43 -10.83 -30.27
CA ASN A 245 -11.53 -10.65 -31.71
C ASN A 245 -12.12 -11.90 -32.41
N GLY A 246 -11.67 -13.10 -32.00
CA GLY A 246 -12.23 -14.35 -32.52
C GLY A 246 -13.73 -14.55 -32.18
N MET A 247 -14.19 -14.04 -31.05
CA MET A 247 -15.62 -14.01 -30.72
C MET A 247 -16.38 -13.02 -31.62
N LEU A 248 -15.82 -11.83 -31.88
CA LEU A 248 -16.38 -10.81 -32.78
C LEU A 248 -16.49 -11.34 -34.20
N ASP A 249 -15.49 -12.05 -34.73
CA ASP A 249 -15.53 -12.67 -36.06
C ASP A 249 -16.71 -13.65 -36.20
N ARG A 250 -16.94 -14.47 -35.18
CA ARG A 250 -18.09 -15.41 -35.17
C ARG A 250 -19.41 -14.65 -35.13
N LEU A 251 -19.50 -13.57 -34.35
CA LEU A 251 -20.70 -12.75 -34.24
C LEU A 251 -21.03 -12.04 -35.56
N GLU A 252 -20.00 -11.44 -36.21
CA GLU A 252 -20.14 -10.76 -37.49
C GLU A 252 -20.61 -11.74 -38.58
N SER A 253 -20.01 -12.94 -38.63
CA SER A 253 -20.38 -13.99 -39.56
C SER A 253 -21.84 -14.44 -39.35
N ALA A 254 -22.26 -14.60 -38.10
CA ALA A 254 -23.64 -14.97 -37.76
C ALA A 254 -24.65 -13.87 -38.16
N LEU A 255 -24.35 -12.60 -37.89
CA LEU A 255 -25.21 -11.47 -38.26
C LEU A 255 -25.32 -11.29 -39.77
N THR A 256 -24.19 -11.46 -40.49
CA THR A 256 -24.16 -11.38 -41.94
C THR A 256 -24.97 -12.51 -42.55
N GLY A 257 -24.82 -13.75 -42.07
CA GLY A 257 -25.63 -14.88 -42.52
C GLY A 257 -27.12 -14.67 -42.23
N GLN A 258 -27.47 -14.10 -41.08
CA GLN A 258 -28.87 -13.77 -40.75
C GLN A 258 -29.47 -12.71 -41.71
N ARG A 259 -28.70 -11.65 -42.04
CA ARG A 259 -29.15 -10.61 -42.97
C ARG A 259 -29.36 -11.20 -44.39
N GLN A 260 -28.42 -12.02 -44.84
CA GLN A 260 -28.51 -12.67 -46.14
C GLN A 260 -29.74 -13.60 -46.21
N LEU A 261 -29.95 -14.38 -45.16
CA LEU A 261 -31.17 -15.24 -45.09
C LEU A 261 -32.46 -14.42 -45.19
N LEU A 262 -32.53 -13.27 -44.48
CA LEU A 262 -33.73 -12.40 -44.54
C LEU A 262 -33.93 -11.79 -45.92
N ASP A 263 -32.84 -11.40 -46.60
CA ASP A 263 -32.90 -10.88 -47.97
C ASP A 263 -33.36 -11.96 -48.97
N ASP A 264 -32.77 -13.15 -48.89
CA ASP A 264 -33.14 -14.30 -49.74
C ASP A 264 -34.60 -14.68 -49.53
N VAL A 265 -35.07 -14.79 -48.28
CA VAL A 265 -36.46 -15.05 -47.94
C VAL A 265 -37.38 -13.95 -48.50
N GLY A 266 -36.99 -12.68 -48.36
CA GLY A 266 -37.75 -11.55 -48.89
C GLY A 266 -37.94 -11.62 -50.41
N HIS A 267 -36.86 -12.00 -51.13
CA HIS A 267 -36.94 -12.17 -52.58
C HIS A 267 -37.77 -13.37 -53.00
N GLU A 268 -37.58 -14.54 -52.33
CA GLU A 268 -38.31 -15.75 -52.64
C GLU A 268 -39.82 -15.66 -52.32
N LEU A 269 -40.24 -14.86 -51.34
CA LEU A 269 -41.62 -14.60 -51.02
C LEU A 269 -42.27 -13.53 -51.91
N LYS A 270 -41.51 -12.56 -52.43
CA LYS A 270 -42.02 -11.48 -53.25
C LYS A 270 -42.60 -11.99 -54.59
N THR A 271 -41.93 -12.96 -55.20
CA THR A 271 -42.32 -13.54 -56.50
C THR A 271 -43.70 -14.20 -56.45
N PRO A 272 -43.99 -15.18 -55.55
CA PRO A 272 -45.28 -15.83 -55.46
C PRO A 272 -46.42 -14.85 -55.07
N ILE A 273 -46.12 -13.89 -54.17
CA ILE A 273 -47.08 -12.83 -53.82
C ILE A 273 -47.48 -12.03 -55.05
N THR A 274 -46.50 -11.70 -55.91
CA THR A 274 -46.76 -10.96 -57.17
C THR A 274 -47.59 -11.79 -58.13
N ILE A 275 -47.35 -13.10 -58.22
CA ILE A 275 -48.10 -14.04 -59.08
C ILE A 275 -49.56 -14.12 -58.60
N VAL A 276 -49.80 -14.40 -57.32
CA VAL A 276 -51.11 -14.46 -56.70
C VAL A 276 -51.89 -13.15 -56.96
N ARG A 277 -51.23 -12.01 -56.70
CA ARG A 277 -51.82 -10.69 -56.95
C ARG A 277 -52.23 -10.52 -58.44
N GLY A 278 -51.31 -10.86 -59.36
CA GLY A 278 -51.57 -10.74 -60.78
C GLY A 278 -52.80 -11.60 -61.27
N HIS A 279 -52.85 -12.82 -60.77
CA HIS A 279 -54.02 -13.67 -61.06
C HIS A 279 -55.28 -13.07 -60.52
N LEU A 280 -55.33 -12.59 -59.27
CA LEU A 280 -56.50 -11.94 -58.66
C LEU A 280 -56.88 -10.62 -59.37
N GLU A 281 -55.95 -9.83 -59.83
CA GLU A 281 -56.16 -8.57 -60.58
C GLU A 281 -56.76 -8.81 -61.96
N LEU A 282 -56.42 -9.93 -62.62
CA LEU A 282 -56.87 -10.29 -63.97
C LEU A 282 -58.17 -11.10 -63.95
N MET A 283 -58.60 -11.58 -62.77
CA MET A 283 -59.81 -12.42 -62.62
C MET A 283 -61.07 -11.69 -63.02
N SER A 284 -61.84 -12.28 -63.94
CA SER A 284 -63.16 -11.78 -64.36
C SER A 284 -64.28 -12.33 -63.46
N SER A 285 -64.89 -11.49 -62.65
CA SER A 285 -66.00 -11.85 -61.78
C SER A 285 -67.27 -12.25 -62.49
N ARG A 286 -67.31 -12.08 -63.84
CA ARG A 286 -68.47 -12.44 -64.68
C ARG A 286 -68.43 -13.87 -65.22
N SER A 287 -67.30 -14.57 -65.06
CA SER A 287 -67.15 -15.96 -65.53
C SER A 287 -66.91 -16.87 -64.29
N PRO A 288 -67.86 -17.72 -63.91
CA PRO A 288 -67.64 -18.65 -62.77
C PRO A 288 -66.42 -19.58 -62.96
N ALA A 289 -66.19 -20.01 -64.20
CA ALA A 289 -65.01 -20.85 -64.52
C ALA A 289 -63.70 -20.14 -64.29
N ASP A 290 -63.60 -18.87 -64.63
CA ASP A 290 -62.38 -18.05 -64.43
C ASP A 290 -62.12 -17.80 -62.93
N VAL A 291 -63.19 -17.63 -62.17
CA VAL A 291 -63.08 -17.49 -60.70
C VAL A 291 -62.55 -18.79 -60.03
N ASP A 292 -63.07 -19.95 -60.46
CA ASP A 292 -62.68 -21.26 -59.91
C ASP A 292 -61.21 -21.58 -60.31
N GLU A 293 -60.79 -21.28 -61.54
CA GLU A 293 -59.40 -21.44 -62.01
C GLU A 293 -58.44 -20.53 -61.27
N THR A 294 -58.76 -19.25 -61.14
CA THR A 294 -57.96 -18.30 -60.40
C THR A 294 -57.76 -18.65 -58.92
N LYS A 295 -58.87 -19.15 -58.31
CA LYS A 295 -58.87 -19.63 -56.93
C LYS A 295 -57.94 -20.85 -56.76
N ALA A 296 -58.02 -21.81 -57.69
CA ALA A 296 -57.16 -22.99 -57.68
C ALA A 296 -55.68 -22.63 -57.79
N LEU A 297 -55.28 -21.73 -58.70
CA LEU A 297 -53.94 -21.25 -58.88
C LEU A 297 -53.43 -20.46 -57.67
N ALA A 298 -54.29 -19.63 -57.08
CA ALA A 298 -53.91 -18.90 -55.85
C ALA A 298 -53.71 -19.83 -54.66
N ILE A 299 -54.50 -20.89 -54.50
CA ILE A 299 -54.30 -21.89 -53.42
C ILE A 299 -53.03 -22.69 -53.66
N ASP A 300 -52.74 -23.13 -54.87
CA ASP A 300 -51.52 -23.87 -55.19
C ASP A 300 -50.28 -23.06 -54.87
N GLU A 301 -50.27 -21.75 -55.20
CA GLU A 301 -49.12 -20.85 -54.90
C GLU A 301 -49.01 -20.56 -53.39
N LEU A 302 -50.13 -20.47 -52.65
CA LEU A 302 -50.09 -20.33 -51.18
C LEU A 302 -49.58 -21.60 -50.48
N ASP A 303 -49.90 -22.79 -50.99
CA ASP A 303 -49.43 -24.07 -50.52
C ASP A 303 -47.88 -24.18 -50.75
N ARG A 304 -47.38 -23.70 -51.92
CA ARG A 304 -45.98 -23.60 -52.23
C ARG A 304 -45.26 -22.67 -51.28
N MET A 305 -45.82 -21.46 -51.01
CA MET A 305 -45.26 -20.52 -50.03
C MET A 305 -45.21 -21.15 -48.61
N SER A 306 -46.24 -21.90 -48.22
CA SER A 306 -46.30 -22.58 -46.92
C SER A 306 -45.19 -23.64 -46.78
N SER A 307 -44.88 -24.36 -47.87
CA SER A 307 -43.77 -25.31 -47.89
C SER A 307 -42.41 -24.59 -47.80
N LEU A 308 -42.22 -23.50 -48.52
CA LEU A 308 -41.01 -22.69 -48.49
C LEU A 308 -40.72 -22.13 -47.08
N VAL A 309 -41.74 -21.59 -46.40
CA VAL A 309 -41.64 -21.10 -45.01
C VAL A 309 -41.24 -22.23 -44.05
N ARG A 310 -41.76 -23.43 -44.28
CA ARG A 310 -41.42 -24.61 -43.48
C ARG A 310 -39.97 -25.00 -43.68
N ASP A 311 -39.50 -25.07 -44.92
CA ASP A 311 -38.11 -25.40 -45.29
C ASP A 311 -37.12 -24.39 -44.68
N ILE A 312 -37.47 -23.09 -44.72
CA ILE A 312 -36.65 -22.03 -44.10
C ILE A 312 -36.62 -22.20 -42.56
N SER A 313 -37.77 -22.53 -41.95
CA SER A 313 -37.82 -22.75 -40.50
C SER A 313 -36.97 -23.96 -40.06
N ASP A 314 -36.97 -25.04 -40.83
CA ASP A 314 -36.17 -26.24 -40.58
C ASP A 314 -34.69 -25.96 -40.78
N LEU A 315 -34.34 -25.17 -41.79
CA LEU A 315 -32.95 -24.70 -41.99
C LEU A 315 -32.47 -23.85 -40.82
N ALA A 316 -33.28 -22.92 -40.35
CA ALA A 316 -32.94 -22.07 -39.19
C ALA A 316 -32.80 -22.87 -37.88
N GLN A 317 -33.53 -23.96 -37.74
CA GLN A 317 -33.42 -24.87 -36.60
C GLN A 317 -32.21 -25.80 -36.69
N SER A 318 -31.82 -26.24 -37.88
CA SER A 318 -30.64 -27.09 -38.11
C SER A 318 -29.31 -26.37 -37.86
N GLN A 319 -29.31 -25.03 -37.93
CA GLN A 319 -28.12 -24.20 -37.58
C GLN A 319 -27.89 -24.10 -36.06
N ARG A 320 -28.75 -24.63 -35.21
CA ARG A 320 -28.45 -24.74 -33.78
C ARG A 320 -27.34 -25.75 -33.58
N PRO A 321 -26.28 -25.41 -32.82
CA PRO A 321 -25.20 -26.34 -32.55
C PRO A 321 -25.79 -27.60 -31.89
N MET A 322 -25.64 -28.73 -32.57
CA MET A 322 -26.06 -30.04 -32.06
C MET A 322 -25.25 -30.31 -30.79
N ARG A 323 -25.91 -30.32 -29.64
CA ARG A 323 -25.30 -30.79 -28.41
C ARG A 323 -25.09 -32.30 -28.56
N LEU A 324 -23.87 -32.69 -28.94
CA LEU A 324 -23.49 -34.11 -28.91
C LEU A 324 -23.46 -34.53 -27.45
N SER A 325 -24.43 -35.28 -27.01
CA SER A 325 -24.37 -36.05 -25.78
C SER A 325 -23.54 -37.28 -26.08
N LEU A 326 -22.26 -37.27 -25.69
CA LEU A 326 -21.42 -38.45 -25.80
C LEU A 326 -21.82 -39.41 -24.67
N GLU A 327 -22.59 -40.44 -24.99
CA GLU A 327 -22.80 -41.58 -24.10
C GLU A 327 -21.73 -42.63 -24.37
N PRO A 328 -21.14 -43.22 -23.34
CA PRO A 328 -20.22 -44.32 -23.52
C PRO A 328 -20.97 -45.53 -24.11
N THR A 329 -20.69 -45.84 -25.37
CA THR A 329 -21.30 -46.99 -26.09
C THR A 329 -20.32 -48.15 -26.04
N ASP A 330 -20.78 -49.29 -25.57
CA ASP A 330 -20.00 -50.53 -25.57
C ASP A 330 -19.89 -51.07 -27.02
N ILE A 331 -18.69 -50.92 -27.61
CA ILE A 331 -18.40 -51.33 -28.99
C ILE A 331 -18.48 -52.86 -29.11
N ALA A 332 -18.30 -53.64 -28.03
CA ALA A 332 -18.41 -55.09 -28.05
C ALA A 332 -19.84 -55.63 -28.29
N ALA A 333 -20.86 -54.77 -28.11
CA ALA A 333 -22.25 -55.11 -28.38
C ALA A 333 -22.68 -54.83 -29.83
N LEU A 334 -21.82 -54.27 -30.68
CA LEU A 334 -22.07 -53.91 -32.08
C LEU A 334 -21.41 -54.87 -33.09
N THR A 335 -20.72 -55.90 -32.64
CA THR A 335 -20.18 -57.02 -33.42
C THR A 335 -20.95 -58.28 -33.10
#